data_e2ac649999e29caa2b5aab763c60f2f9
#
_entry.id   e2ac649999e29caa2b5aab763c60f2f9
#
_cell.length_a   1.000
_cell.length_b   1.000
_cell.length_c   1.000
_cell.angle_alpha   90.00
_cell.angle_beta   90.00
_cell.angle_gamma   90.00
#
_symmetry.space_group_name_H-M   'P 1'
#
loop_
_entity.id
_entity.type
_entity.pdbx_description
1 polymer ?
#
loop_
_entity_poly.entity_id
_entity_poly.type
_entity_poly.pdbx_seq_one_letter_code
_entity_poly.pdbx_strand_id
1 'polypeptide(L)'
;GSMTTSSASGSDAVQQPVLDPTNPFAAPSPLPYELPQLDLVKLEHFLPAIDAGFLAQRAEWEAVASNPEPATFANTVEAIERSGSLLGRVLRTFYIFTSSVGGAELDELAAGVAPRLSAHNDAFRLDPRLLARYEAIIAAGEEIDAEGAWLLEQMRRDAVRAGVALEGTDSERLRELNGALTSLETTFGQLVVTGMEAA
;
A
#
# COMPACT_ATOMS: atom_id res chain seq x y z
N GLY A 1 -53.89 -3.29 5.62
CA GLY A 1 -52.78 -2.36 5.58
C GLY A 1 -51.49 -3.10 5.80
N SER A 2 -50.76 -3.47 4.70
CA SER A 2 -49.47 -4.08 4.77
C SER A 2 -48.43 -2.97 4.74
N MET A 3 -47.63 -2.85 5.82
CA MET A 3 -46.47 -2.00 5.86
C MET A 3 -45.25 -2.83 5.40
N THR A 4 -44.75 -2.52 4.22
CA THR A 4 -43.45 -3.01 3.76
C THR A 4 -42.36 -2.10 4.32
N THR A 5 -41.58 -2.62 5.26
CA THR A 5 -40.36 -1.97 5.71
C THR A 5 -39.26 -2.22 4.66
N SER A 6 -38.94 -1.20 3.93
CA SER A 6 -37.75 -1.16 3.05
C SER A 6 -36.53 -0.98 3.94
N SER A 7 -35.73 -2.04 4.10
CA SER A 7 -34.41 -1.94 4.71
C SER A 7 -33.41 -1.50 3.62
N ALA A 8 -33.07 -0.23 3.67
CA ALA A 8 -31.95 0.29 2.90
C ALA A 8 -30.65 -0.16 3.59
N SER A 9 -30.04 -1.24 3.10
CA SER A 9 -28.66 -1.54 3.43
C SER A 9 -27.76 -0.68 2.54
N GLY A 10 -27.45 0.51 3.02
CA GLY A 10 -26.39 1.32 2.45
C GLY A 10 -25.05 0.73 2.83
N SER A 11 -24.49 -0.10 1.96
CA SER A 11 -23.07 -0.38 2.04
C SER A 11 -22.34 0.85 1.47
N ASP A 12 -21.90 1.73 2.37
CA ASP A 12 -20.89 2.72 2.03
C ASP A 12 -19.58 1.97 1.72
N ALA A 13 -19.53 1.36 0.54
CA ALA A 13 -18.28 0.95 -0.05
C ALA A 13 -17.52 2.24 -0.35
N VAL A 14 -16.52 2.56 0.48
CA VAL A 14 -15.57 3.61 0.19
C VAL A 14 -15.02 3.32 -1.19
N GLN A 15 -15.47 4.07 -2.19
CA GLN A 15 -14.98 3.95 -3.55
C GLN A 15 -13.50 4.33 -3.52
N GLN A 16 -12.64 3.32 -3.70
CA GLN A 16 -11.22 3.58 -3.90
C GLN A 16 -11.05 4.41 -5.17
N PRO A 17 -10.20 5.45 -5.15
CA PRO A 17 -9.95 6.21 -6.35
C PRO A 17 -9.41 5.27 -7.43
N VAL A 18 -10.17 5.13 -8.50
CA VAL A 18 -9.80 4.31 -9.65
C VAL A 18 -8.82 5.10 -10.49
N LEU A 19 -7.66 4.51 -10.77
CA LEU A 19 -6.68 5.10 -11.69
C LEU A 19 -7.30 5.25 -13.08
N ASP A 20 -7.07 6.41 -13.72
CA ASP A 20 -7.56 6.70 -15.07
C ASP A 20 -7.22 5.55 -16.02
N PRO A 21 -8.20 4.98 -16.75
CA PRO A 21 -7.95 3.86 -17.65
C PRO A 21 -6.91 4.14 -18.75
N THR A 22 -6.66 5.41 -19.08
CA THR A 22 -5.62 5.80 -20.04
C THR A 22 -4.21 5.77 -19.47
N ASN A 23 -4.07 5.71 -18.15
CA ASN A 23 -2.77 5.56 -17.50
C ASN A 23 -2.23 4.15 -17.77
N PRO A 24 -0.98 4.00 -18.26
CA PRO A 24 -0.39 2.69 -18.55
C PRO A 24 -0.35 1.73 -17.36
N PHE A 25 -0.39 2.26 -16.13
CA PHE A 25 -0.39 1.46 -14.91
C PHE A 25 -1.78 0.99 -14.47
N ALA A 26 -2.85 1.42 -15.13
CA ALA A 26 -4.22 1.06 -14.77
C ALA A 26 -4.51 -0.44 -14.91
N ALA A 27 -3.76 -1.15 -15.74
CA ALA A 27 -3.83 -2.60 -15.91
C ALA A 27 -2.43 -3.21 -15.91
N PRO A 28 -2.30 -4.51 -15.56
CA PRO A 28 -1.05 -5.23 -15.73
C PRO A 28 -0.54 -5.14 -17.16
N SER A 29 0.80 -5.17 -17.34
CA SER A 29 1.39 -5.13 -18.67
C SER A 29 1.02 -6.38 -19.48
N PRO A 30 0.63 -6.23 -20.76
CA PRO A 30 0.37 -7.36 -21.65
C PRO A 30 1.66 -7.98 -22.22
N LEU A 31 2.83 -7.38 -21.95
CA LEU A 31 4.11 -7.88 -22.47
C LEU A 31 4.51 -9.18 -21.76
N PRO A 32 5.33 -10.03 -22.42
CA PRO A 32 5.87 -11.23 -21.79
C PRO A 32 6.55 -10.91 -20.45
N TYR A 33 6.34 -11.78 -19.46
CA TYR A 33 6.86 -11.61 -18.09
C TYR A 33 6.40 -10.32 -17.40
N GLU A 34 5.29 -9.74 -17.86
CA GLU A 34 4.77 -8.46 -17.35
C GLU A 34 5.80 -7.32 -17.38
N LEU A 35 6.69 -7.34 -18.38
CA LEU A 35 7.70 -6.29 -18.58
C LEU A 35 7.03 -4.92 -18.72
N PRO A 36 7.60 -3.86 -18.13
CA PRO A 36 7.02 -2.51 -18.25
C PRO A 36 6.94 -2.03 -19.69
N GLN A 37 5.83 -1.38 -20.04
CA GLN A 37 5.63 -0.72 -21.33
C GLN A 37 6.30 0.65 -21.33
N LEU A 38 7.64 0.68 -21.33
CA LEU A 38 8.43 1.90 -21.14
C LEU A 38 8.15 3.00 -22.17
N ASP A 39 7.79 2.63 -23.40
CA ASP A 39 7.45 3.53 -24.49
C ASP A 39 6.12 4.27 -24.28
N LEU A 40 5.22 3.73 -23.48
CA LEU A 40 3.92 4.33 -23.18
C LEU A 40 3.94 5.19 -21.91
N VAL A 41 4.90 4.99 -21.02
CA VAL A 41 4.97 5.67 -19.73
C VAL A 41 5.62 7.05 -19.88
N LYS A 42 4.93 8.06 -19.35
CA LYS A 42 5.41 9.44 -19.26
C LYS A 42 5.53 9.86 -17.82
N LEU A 43 6.29 10.94 -17.56
CA LEU A 43 6.50 11.50 -16.23
C LEU A 43 5.16 11.77 -15.51
N GLU A 44 4.18 12.29 -16.21
CA GLU A 44 2.84 12.61 -15.69
C GLU A 44 2.04 11.40 -15.20
N HIS A 45 2.42 10.19 -15.58
CA HIS A 45 1.74 8.97 -15.18
C HIS A 45 2.12 8.48 -13.78
N PHE A 46 3.30 8.87 -13.29
CA PHE A 46 3.84 8.32 -12.04
C PHE A 46 3.10 8.77 -10.79
N LEU A 47 2.86 10.06 -10.58
CA LEU A 47 2.21 10.55 -9.38
C LEU A 47 0.82 9.97 -9.15
N PRO A 48 -0.10 10.01 -10.13
CA PRO A 48 -1.41 9.40 -9.96
C PRO A 48 -1.33 7.90 -9.66
N ALA A 49 -0.41 7.18 -10.32
CA ALA A 49 -0.24 5.75 -10.15
C ALA A 49 0.38 5.40 -8.76
N ILE A 50 1.35 6.17 -8.30
CA ILE A 50 1.94 6.01 -6.96
C ILE A 50 0.87 6.25 -5.89
N ASP A 51 0.08 7.32 -6.01
CA ASP A 51 -0.99 7.63 -5.07
C ASP A 51 -2.04 6.51 -5.03
N ALA A 52 -2.51 6.08 -6.19
CA ALA A 52 -3.43 4.94 -6.29
C ALA A 52 -2.83 3.66 -5.71
N GLY A 53 -1.54 3.43 -5.92
CA GLY A 53 -0.81 2.28 -5.37
C GLY A 53 -0.75 2.27 -3.85
N PHE A 54 -0.49 3.42 -3.23
CA PHE A 54 -0.53 3.55 -1.76
C PHE A 54 -1.92 3.24 -1.21
N LEU A 55 -2.95 3.84 -1.78
CA LEU A 55 -4.32 3.64 -1.34
C LEU A 55 -4.78 2.18 -1.50
N ALA A 56 -4.45 1.56 -2.62
CA ALA A 56 -4.78 0.15 -2.88
C ALA A 56 -4.11 -0.77 -1.86
N GLN A 57 -2.82 -0.59 -1.61
CA GLN A 57 -2.09 -1.42 -0.66
C GLN A 57 -2.57 -1.23 0.78
N ARG A 58 -2.87 0.00 1.19
CA ARG A 58 -3.42 0.27 2.52
C ARG A 58 -4.78 -0.40 2.73
N ALA A 59 -5.63 -0.41 1.71
CA ALA A 59 -6.90 -1.13 1.76
C ALA A 59 -6.70 -2.65 1.88
N GLU A 60 -5.71 -3.21 1.17
CA GLU A 60 -5.35 -4.61 1.27
C GLU A 60 -4.82 -4.98 2.66
N TRP A 61 -3.95 -4.15 3.24
CA TRP A 61 -3.46 -4.35 4.61
C TRP A 61 -4.58 -4.23 5.65
N GLU A 62 -5.48 -3.28 5.49
CA GLU A 62 -6.64 -3.14 6.37
C GLU A 62 -7.55 -4.37 6.31
N ALA A 63 -7.77 -4.92 5.14
CA ALA A 63 -8.55 -6.14 4.97
C ALA A 63 -7.92 -7.33 5.71
N VAL A 64 -6.59 -7.44 5.71
CA VAL A 64 -5.88 -8.47 6.47
C VAL A 64 -5.98 -8.21 7.96
N ALA A 65 -5.69 -6.99 8.40
CA ALA A 65 -5.66 -6.62 9.81
C ALA A 65 -7.03 -6.74 10.50
N SER A 66 -8.10 -6.44 9.78
CA SER A 66 -9.47 -6.48 10.29
C SER A 66 -10.23 -7.77 9.98
N ASN A 67 -9.58 -8.75 9.35
CA ASN A 67 -10.21 -10.03 9.01
C ASN A 67 -10.72 -10.74 10.28
N PRO A 68 -12.02 -11.05 10.39
CA PRO A 68 -12.58 -11.71 11.57
C PRO A 68 -12.21 -13.18 11.68
N GLU A 69 -11.75 -13.80 10.58
CA GLU A 69 -11.32 -15.18 10.59
C GLU A 69 -10.02 -15.39 11.37
N PRO A 70 -9.81 -16.55 11.99
CA PRO A 70 -8.55 -16.88 12.62
C PRO A 70 -7.36 -16.67 11.65
N ALA A 71 -6.28 -16.12 12.16
CA ALA A 71 -5.10 -15.87 11.34
C ALA A 71 -4.47 -17.16 10.85
N THR A 72 -4.23 -17.22 9.54
CA THR A 72 -3.51 -18.32 8.87
C THR A 72 -2.39 -17.75 8.01
N PHE A 73 -1.44 -18.59 7.64
CA PHE A 73 -0.39 -18.18 6.71
C PHE A 73 -0.98 -17.63 5.40
N ALA A 74 -1.98 -18.31 4.86
CA ALA A 74 -2.64 -17.91 3.60
C ALA A 74 -3.37 -16.56 3.70
N ASN A 75 -4.15 -16.36 4.75
CA ASN A 75 -4.95 -15.13 4.87
C ASN A 75 -4.19 -13.94 5.48
N THR A 76 -2.97 -14.14 5.89
CA THR A 76 -2.13 -13.11 6.51
C THR A 76 -0.83 -12.91 5.74
N VAL A 77 0.09 -13.86 5.79
CA VAL A 77 1.41 -13.70 5.16
C VAL A 77 1.31 -13.68 3.63
N GLU A 78 0.66 -14.67 3.04
CA GLU A 78 0.49 -14.71 1.58
C GLU A 78 -0.36 -13.53 1.07
N ALA A 79 -1.39 -13.14 1.81
CA ALA A 79 -2.22 -11.99 1.47
C ALA A 79 -1.40 -10.68 1.46
N ILE A 80 -0.52 -10.49 2.43
CA ILE A 80 0.40 -9.35 2.49
C ILE A 80 1.40 -9.39 1.34
N GLU A 81 1.97 -10.56 1.04
CA GLU A 81 2.91 -10.73 -0.08
C GLU A 81 2.27 -10.43 -1.44
N ARG A 82 0.99 -10.74 -1.60
CA ARG A 82 0.23 -10.36 -2.81
C ARG A 82 -0.18 -8.90 -2.84
N SER A 83 -0.15 -8.21 -1.71
CA SER A 83 -0.54 -6.81 -1.63
C SER A 83 0.43 -5.90 -2.36
N GLY A 84 -0.04 -4.75 -2.80
CA GLY A 84 0.82 -3.74 -3.40
C GLY A 84 1.29 -4.08 -4.81
N SER A 85 0.57 -4.89 -5.57
CA SER A 85 0.95 -5.23 -6.95
C SER A 85 1.02 -4.00 -7.85
N LEU A 86 0.06 -3.09 -7.73
CA LEU A 86 0.06 -1.82 -8.46
C LEU A 86 1.26 -0.96 -8.07
N LEU A 87 1.46 -0.71 -6.77
CA LEU A 87 2.60 0.08 -6.29
C LEU A 87 3.94 -0.53 -6.72
N GLY A 88 4.06 -1.85 -6.64
CA GLY A 88 5.27 -2.56 -7.07
C GLY A 88 5.57 -2.37 -8.55
N ARG A 89 4.56 -2.44 -9.42
CA ARG A 89 4.72 -2.19 -10.86
C ARG A 89 5.17 -0.76 -11.13
N VAL A 90 4.52 0.20 -10.49
CA VAL A 90 4.84 1.63 -10.67
C VAL A 90 6.26 1.94 -10.20
N LEU A 91 6.64 1.47 -9.02
CA LEU A 91 7.97 1.75 -8.45
C LEU A 91 9.09 1.09 -9.27
N ARG A 92 8.90 -0.13 -9.76
CA ARG A 92 9.90 -0.78 -10.63
C ARG A 92 10.14 0.04 -11.89
N THR A 93 9.07 0.50 -12.54
CA THR A 93 9.18 1.34 -13.73
C THR A 93 9.82 2.69 -13.37
N PHE A 94 9.43 3.28 -12.27
CA PHE A 94 9.98 4.53 -11.78
C PHE A 94 11.51 4.45 -11.56
N TYR A 95 11.99 3.39 -10.93
CA TYR A 95 13.43 3.19 -10.72
C TYR A 95 14.18 2.95 -12.03
N ILE A 96 13.57 2.28 -13.00
CA ILE A 96 14.15 2.15 -14.35
C ILE A 96 14.30 3.53 -14.99
N PHE A 97 13.30 4.38 -14.91
CA PHE A 97 13.35 5.74 -15.45
C PHE A 97 14.41 6.60 -14.76
N THR A 98 14.52 6.57 -13.44
CA THR A 98 15.53 7.33 -12.70
C THR A 98 16.94 6.88 -13.04
N SER A 99 17.14 5.59 -13.33
CA SER A 99 18.45 5.01 -13.66
C SER A 99 18.87 5.24 -15.11
N SER A 100 17.92 5.24 -16.05
CA SER A 100 18.22 5.23 -17.48
C SER A 100 17.92 6.56 -18.18
N VAL A 101 16.88 7.26 -17.79
CA VAL A 101 16.50 8.56 -18.38
C VAL A 101 17.07 9.69 -17.54
N GLY A 102 16.89 9.64 -16.22
CA GLY A 102 17.36 10.67 -15.29
C GLY A 102 16.68 12.02 -15.52
N GLY A 103 17.29 13.05 -14.97
CA GLY A 103 16.86 14.43 -15.11
C GLY A 103 16.32 15.04 -13.83
N ALA A 104 16.31 16.36 -13.77
CA ALA A 104 15.93 17.12 -12.58
C ALA A 104 14.48 16.87 -12.12
N GLU A 105 13.55 16.70 -13.05
CA GLU A 105 12.15 16.44 -12.75
C GLU A 105 11.94 15.05 -12.11
N LEU A 106 12.66 14.03 -12.59
CA LEU A 106 12.62 12.70 -12.00
C LEU A 106 13.28 12.69 -10.61
N ASP A 107 14.37 13.41 -10.44
CA ASP A 107 15.06 13.52 -9.14
C ASP A 107 14.17 14.23 -8.11
N GLU A 108 13.47 15.28 -8.50
CA GLU A 108 12.53 15.99 -7.65
C GLU A 108 11.34 15.10 -7.26
N LEU A 109 10.81 14.36 -8.21
CA LEU A 109 9.74 13.38 -7.97
C LEU A 109 10.21 12.29 -7.00
N ALA A 110 11.40 11.75 -7.19
CA ALA A 110 12.00 10.75 -6.31
C ALA A 110 12.16 11.28 -4.88
N ALA A 111 12.64 12.51 -4.73
CA ALA A 111 12.80 13.14 -3.44
C ALA A 111 11.46 13.34 -2.70
N GLY A 112 10.37 13.59 -3.43
CA GLY A 112 9.03 13.67 -2.86
C GLY A 112 8.41 12.32 -2.50
N VAL A 113 8.73 11.28 -3.25
CA VAL A 113 8.18 9.93 -3.06
C VAL A 113 8.86 9.19 -1.90
N ALA A 114 10.17 9.35 -1.72
CA ALA A 114 10.94 8.61 -0.72
C ALA A 114 10.38 8.72 0.72
N PRO A 115 10.09 9.91 1.27
CA PRO A 115 9.51 10.02 2.61
C PRO A 115 8.09 9.45 2.69
N ARG A 116 7.30 9.53 1.63
CA ARG A 116 5.97 8.92 1.59
C ARG A 116 6.06 7.40 1.65
N LEU A 117 6.96 6.81 0.90
CA LEU A 117 7.18 5.36 0.90
C LEU A 117 7.66 4.89 2.27
N SER A 118 8.57 5.62 2.90
CA SER A 118 9.04 5.33 4.26
C SER A 118 7.90 5.37 5.27
N ALA A 119 7.08 6.41 5.26
CA ALA A 119 5.92 6.55 6.14
C ALA A 119 4.88 5.44 5.92
N HIS A 120 4.65 5.06 4.66
CA HIS A 120 3.75 3.98 4.29
C HIS A 120 4.20 2.63 4.86
N ASN A 121 5.48 2.30 4.72
CA ASN A 121 6.07 1.08 5.26
C ASN A 121 6.10 1.08 6.79
N ASP A 122 6.38 2.20 7.42
CA ASP A 122 6.36 2.34 8.87
C ASP A 122 4.95 2.13 9.44
N ALA A 123 3.93 2.70 8.81
CA ALA A 123 2.54 2.49 9.21
C ALA A 123 2.13 1.00 9.17
N PHE A 124 2.60 0.27 8.16
CA PHE A 124 2.41 -1.17 8.06
C PHE A 124 3.09 -1.92 9.21
N ARG A 125 4.37 -1.65 9.47
CA ARG A 125 5.13 -2.33 10.53
C ARG A 125 4.59 -2.06 11.93
N LEU A 126 3.98 -0.89 12.13
CA LEU A 126 3.50 -0.42 13.43
C LEU A 126 2.06 -0.86 13.75
N ASP A 127 1.37 -1.53 12.85
CA ASP A 127 0.01 -1.99 13.10
C ASP A 127 0.02 -3.19 14.07
N PRO A 128 -0.44 -3.01 15.32
CA PRO A 128 -0.41 -4.08 16.32
C PRO A 128 -1.34 -5.24 15.98
N ARG A 129 -2.34 -5.01 15.14
CA ARG A 129 -3.27 -6.06 14.69
C ARG A 129 -2.57 -7.07 13.79
N LEU A 130 -1.63 -6.61 12.97
CA LEU A 130 -0.83 -7.49 12.11
C LEU A 130 0.14 -8.32 12.95
N LEU A 131 0.84 -7.72 13.91
CA LEU A 131 1.70 -8.46 14.83
C LEU A 131 0.92 -9.54 15.58
N ALA A 132 -0.26 -9.23 16.08
CA ALA A 132 -1.12 -10.20 16.76
C ALA A 132 -1.48 -11.38 15.84
N ARG A 133 -1.69 -11.15 14.56
CA ARG A 133 -1.94 -12.20 13.58
C ARG A 133 -0.73 -13.09 13.35
N TYR A 134 0.47 -12.53 13.25
CA TYR A 134 1.71 -13.31 13.12
C TYR A 134 1.92 -14.23 14.33
N GLU A 135 1.73 -13.69 15.53
CA GLU A 135 1.87 -14.44 16.77
C GLU A 135 0.79 -15.54 16.90
N ALA A 136 -0.43 -15.27 16.45
CA ALA A 136 -1.52 -16.25 16.44
C ALA A 136 -1.23 -17.44 15.50
N ILE A 137 -0.64 -17.19 14.35
CA ILE A 137 -0.22 -18.25 13.41
C ILE A 137 0.83 -19.14 14.05
N ILE A 138 1.83 -18.56 14.70
CA ILE A 138 2.90 -19.28 15.39
C ILE A 138 2.32 -20.11 16.56
N ALA A 139 1.46 -19.51 17.37
CA ALA A 139 0.83 -20.18 18.51
C ALA A 139 -0.08 -21.34 18.10
N ALA A 140 -0.74 -21.23 16.96
CA ALA A 140 -1.61 -22.29 16.42
C ALA A 140 -0.82 -23.52 15.90
N GLY A 141 0.49 -23.37 15.71
CA GLY A 141 1.35 -24.45 15.22
C GLY A 141 1.03 -24.91 13.81
N GLU A 142 0.57 -23.98 12.94
CA GLU A 142 0.29 -24.28 11.55
C GLU A 142 1.53 -24.86 10.85
N GLU A 143 1.33 -25.90 10.06
CA GLU A 143 2.38 -26.52 9.29
C GLU A 143 2.76 -25.63 8.10
N ILE A 144 3.96 -25.05 8.14
CA ILE A 144 4.46 -24.11 7.14
C ILE A 144 5.82 -24.60 6.67
N ASP A 145 6.11 -24.46 5.38
CA ASP A 145 7.45 -24.82 4.87
C ASP A 145 8.54 -23.91 5.48
N ALA A 146 9.80 -24.31 5.32
CA ALA A 146 10.94 -23.60 5.91
C ALA A 146 11.05 -22.15 5.42
N GLU A 147 10.78 -21.90 4.13
CA GLU A 147 10.82 -20.56 3.54
C GLU A 147 9.69 -19.68 4.08
N GLY A 148 8.48 -20.20 4.15
CA GLY A 148 7.32 -19.49 4.72
C GLY A 148 7.49 -19.21 6.21
N ALA A 149 8.02 -20.13 6.97
CA ALA A 149 8.31 -19.95 8.39
C ALA A 149 9.37 -18.88 8.62
N TRP A 150 10.39 -18.82 7.77
CA TRP A 150 11.40 -17.77 7.81
C TRP A 150 10.79 -16.39 7.52
N LEU A 151 9.96 -16.30 6.50
CA LEU A 151 9.28 -15.05 6.13
C LEU A 151 8.37 -14.55 7.25
N LEU A 152 7.55 -15.42 7.82
CA LEU A 152 6.69 -15.11 8.95
C LEU A 152 7.49 -14.55 10.13
N GLU A 153 8.62 -15.17 10.44
CA GLU A 153 9.49 -14.74 11.54
C GLU A 153 10.14 -13.39 11.25
N GLN A 154 10.54 -13.11 9.99
CA GLN A 154 11.06 -11.80 9.62
C GLN A 154 10.00 -10.71 9.75
N MET A 155 8.77 -10.96 9.31
CA MET A 155 7.66 -10.02 9.45
C MET A 155 7.35 -9.73 10.92
N ARG A 156 7.33 -10.76 11.75
CA ARG A 156 7.15 -10.61 13.20
C ARG A 156 8.26 -9.77 13.84
N ARG A 157 9.51 -10.06 13.52
CA ARG A 157 10.67 -9.33 14.06
C ARG A 157 10.65 -7.86 13.66
N ASP A 158 10.33 -7.57 12.41
CA ASP A 158 10.24 -6.20 11.90
C ASP A 158 9.15 -5.41 12.65
N ALA A 159 7.99 -6.04 12.89
CA ALA A 159 6.91 -5.44 13.65
C ALA A 159 7.29 -5.19 15.11
N VAL A 160 7.99 -6.13 15.74
CA VAL A 160 8.48 -5.98 17.13
C VAL A 160 9.51 -4.87 17.23
N ARG A 161 10.48 -4.80 16.31
CA ARG A 161 11.49 -3.72 16.28
C ARG A 161 10.85 -2.35 16.11
N ALA A 162 9.88 -2.23 15.22
CA ALA A 162 9.14 -1.00 15.02
C ALA A 162 8.38 -0.58 16.28
N GLY A 163 7.72 -1.52 16.95
CA GLY A 163 7.03 -1.30 18.22
C GLY A 163 7.96 -0.87 19.35
N VAL A 164 9.12 -1.50 19.49
CA VAL A 164 10.14 -1.14 20.48
C VAL A 164 10.70 0.26 20.23
N ALA A 165 10.93 0.61 18.96
CA ALA A 165 11.37 1.95 18.59
C ALA A 165 10.33 3.02 18.96
N LEU A 166 9.04 2.66 18.96
CA LEU A 166 7.94 3.54 19.39
C LEU A 166 7.79 3.65 20.90
N GLU A 167 8.04 2.60 21.66
CA GLU A 167 7.95 2.64 23.14
C GLU A 167 8.88 3.68 23.75
N GLY A 168 9.97 4.02 23.06
CA GLY A 168 10.87 5.10 23.45
C GLY A 168 10.40 6.50 23.08
N THR A 169 9.31 6.65 22.32
CA THR A 169 8.85 7.93 21.75
C THR A 169 7.35 8.02 21.56
N ASP A 170 6.57 7.58 22.54
CA ASP A 170 5.14 7.90 22.66
C ASP A 170 4.18 7.58 21.50
N SER A 171 2.95 7.22 21.85
CA SER A 171 1.80 7.09 20.93
C SER A 171 1.52 8.35 20.10
N GLU A 172 2.03 9.50 20.53
CA GLU A 172 1.98 10.75 19.76
C GLU A 172 2.72 10.66 18.42
N ARG A 173 3.85 9.96 18.38
CA ARG A 173 4.61 9.80 17.13
C ARG A 173 3.86 8.93 16.11
N LEU A 174 3.11 7.94 16.56
CA LEU A 174 2.23 7.17 15.68
C LEU A 174 1.13 8.04 15.08
N ARG A 175 0.54 8.92 15.89
CA ARG A 175 -0.45 9.91 15.42
C ARG A 175 0.18 10.90 14.43
N GLU A 176 1.38 11.37 14.70
CA GLU A 176 2.12 12.25 13.79
C GLU A 176 2.42 11.57 12.46
N LEU A 177 2.87 10.31 12.48
CA LEU A 177 3.12 9.52 11.27
C LEU A 177 1.85 9.30 10.47
N ASN A 178 0.74 8.94 11.11
CA ASN A 178 -0.54 8.76 10.45
C ASN A 178 -1.11 10.08 9.92
N GLY A 179 -0.94 11.18 10.68
CA GLY A 179 -1.34 12.51 10.26
C GLY A 179 -0.50 13.02 9.09
N ALA A 180 0.81 12.82 9.12
CA ALA A 180 1.71 13.18 8.03
C ALA A 180 1.39 12.38 6.76
N LEU A 181 1.11 11.09 6.88
CA LEU A 181 0.74 10.24 5.76
C LEU A 181 -0.57 10.71 5.11
N THR A 182 -1.59 10.99 5.91
CA THR A 182 -2.88 11.51 5.43
C THR A 182 -2.71 12.88 4.76
N SER A 183 -1.93 13.78 5.35
CA SER A 183 -1.64 15.10 4.80
C SER A 183 -0.90 15.02 3.47
N LEU A 184 0.09 14.14 3.35
CA LEU A 184 0.84 13.92 2.10
C LEU A 184 -0.07 13.38 1.00
N GLU A 185 -0.93 12.42 1.31
CA GLU A 185 -1.91 11.87 0.36
C GLU A 185 -2.87 12.95 -0.13
N THR A 186 -3.37 13.79 0.75
CA THR A 186 -4.24 14.92 0.40
C THR A 186 -3.51 15.93 -0.48
N THR A 187 -2.29 16.29 -0.15
CA THR A 187 -1.47 17.23 -0.93
C THR A 187 -1.20 16.70 -2.33
N PHE A 188 -0.84 15.42 -2.46
CA PHE A 188 -0.62 14.80 -3.76
C PHE A 188 -1.91 14.71 -4.57
N GLY A 189 -3.03 14.37 -3.95
CA GLY A 189 -4.34 14.38 -4.59
C GLY A 189 -4.70 15.75 -5.16
N GLN A 190 -4.46 16.83 -4.40
CA GLN A 190 -4.67 18.21 -4.85
C GLN A 190 -3.75 18.61 -6.00
N LEU A 191 -2.47 18.21 -5.96
CA LEU A 191 -1.52 18.48 -7.03
C LEU A 191 -1.92 17.79 -8.33
N VAL A 192 -2.42 16.57 -8.25
CA VAL A 192 -2.93 15.82 -9.41
C VAL A 192 -4.14 16.54 -10.01
N VAL A 193 -5.11 16.94 -9.20
CA VAL A 193 -6.30 17.69 -9.64
C VAL A 193 -5.92 19.02 -10.28
N THR A 194 -5.04 19.79 -9.65
CA THR A 194 -4.54 21.07 -10.18
C THR A 194 -3.81 20.89 -11.51
N GLY A 195 -2.99 19.83 -11.63
CA GLY A 195 -2.31 19.51 -12.88
C GLY A 195 -3.26 19.13 -14.00
N MET A 196 -4.36 18.48 -13.70
CA MET A 196 -5.41 18.13 -14.67
C MET A 196 -6.22 19.36 -15.11
N GLU A 197 -6.47 20.33 -14.22
CA GLU A 197 -7.18 21.57 -14.54
C GLU A 197 -6.32 22.55 -15.33
N ALA A 198 -5.00 22.47 -15.22
CA ALA A 198 -4.06 23.35 -15.95
C ALA A 198 -3.74 22.86 -17.37
N ALA A 199 -4.18 21.65 -17.74
CA ALA A 199 -4.02 21.07 -19.06
C ALA A 199 -5.26 21.30 -19.92
#